data_25eae24be2e9a8bc2403ef73dba5d5ad
#
_entry.id   25eae24be2e9a8bc2403ef73dba5d5ad
#
_cell.length_a   1.000
_cell.length_b   1.000
_cell.length_c   1.000
_cell.angle_alpha   90.00
_cell.angle_beta   90.00
_cell.angle_gamma   90.00
#
_symmetry.space_group_name_H-M   'P 1'
#
loop_
_entity.id
_entity.type
_entity.pdbx_description
1 polymer ?
#
loop_
_entity_poly.entity_id
_entity_poly.type
_entity_poly.pdbx_seq_one_letter_code
_entity_poly.pdbx_strand_id
1 'polypeptide(L)'
;EAASGGKRAYDLSLDGHAPRGRDVAWALASLRAPELWDIALTRASDVREERHYVPGSPDPELLIMHQGGGLGRSVPVSSSVSAVVGASDGELTVGQIAAAVAMLTSVDADDVRAEVEAPLRDLIRWGFLTY
;
A
#
# COMPACT_ATOMS: atom_id res chain seq x y z
N GLU A 1 -11.17 6.33 9.83
CA GLU A 1 -11.33 6.26 10.04
C GLU A 1 -10.81 6.31 9.54
N ALA A 2 -10.92 7.05 9.51
CA ALA A 2 -10.90 6.84 9.64
C ALA A 2 -10.52 6.95 9.15
N ALA A 3 -10.67 7.47 9.14
CA ALA A 3 -10.62 7.24 9.29
C ALA A 3 -10.38 7.32 8.89
N SER A 4 -10.76 7.43 8.91
CA SER A 4 -10.89 7.29 9.10
C SER A 4 -10.53 7.25 8.70
N GLY A 5 -10.52 7.74 8.33
CA GLY A 5 -10.68 7.46 8.69
C GLY A 5 -10.36 7.40 8.30
N GLY A 6 -10.41 7.92 8.17
CA GLY A 6 -10.56 7.55 8.59
C GLY A 6 -10.23 7.75 8.34
N LYS A 7 -10.05 7.86 8.47
CA LYS A 7 -10.17 7.63 8.94
C LYS A 7 -9.61 7.46 8.99
N ARG A 8 -9.33 8.18 9.04
CA ARG A 8 -9.21 7.61 9.48
C ARG A 8 -8.72 7.35 9.75
N ALA A 9 -8.56 7.86 9.88
CA ALA A 9 -8.49 7.04 10.51
C ALA A 9 -8.21 7.20 10.72
N TYR A 10 -7.99 7.52 10.84
CA TYR A 10 -8.15 6.99 11.48
C TYR A 10 -8.00 7.35 11.71
N ASP A 11 -7.71 8.08 12.08
CA ASP A 11 -7.98 7.71 12.67
C ASP A 11 -7.90 7.64 12.93
N LEU A 12 -7.66 8.19 13.19
CA LEU A 12 -7.90 7.44 13.77
C LEU A 12 -7.90 7.89 14.03
N SER A 13 -7.95 8.48 14.21
CA SER A 13 -8.28 8.08 14.62
C SER A 13 -8.44 8.39 14.73
N LEU A 14 -8.49 8.86 14.86
CA LEU A 14 -8.85 8.37 15.10
C LEU A 14 -9.34 8.77 15.07
N ASP A 15 -9.51 9.32 15.20
CA ASP A 15 -10.14 8.99 15.25
C ASP A 15 -10.58 9.10 15.20
N GLY A 16 -10.69 9.64 15.28
CA GLY A 16 -11.26 9.03 15.50
C GLY A 16 -11.84 8.97 15.24
N HIS A 17 -12.29 9.11 15.29
CA HIS A 17 -12.99 8.32 15.25
C HIS A 17 -13.26 7.76 15.08
N ALA A 18 -13.26 8.22 15.54
CA ALA A 18 -13.67 7.16 15.64
C ALA A 18 -14.18 6.83 15.59
N PRO A 19 -14.36 6.90 15.65
CA PRO A 19 -14.79 6.01 15.71
C PRO A 19 -14.98 5.91 15.59
N ARG A 20 -15.09 6.04 15.53
CA ARG A 20 -15.14 5.35 15.75
C ARG A 20 -14.49 4.89 15.92
N GLY A 21 -14.04 5.43 16.02
CA GLY A 21 -13.47 4.83 16.35
C GLY A 21 -13.04 4.38 16.42
N ARG A 22 -12.96 4.05 16.72
CA ARG A 22 -12.67 3.14 16.69
C ARG A 22 -12.32 2.69 15.92
N ASP A 23 -11.82 3.20 15.81
CA ASP A 23 -11.66 2.40 15.00
C ASP A 23 -10.75 2.08 13.87
N VAL A 24 -9.81 3.00 13.61
CA VAL A 24 -8.98 2.67 12.48
C VAL A 24 -7.90 1.68 12.87
N ALA A 25 -7.28 1.89 14.01
CA ALA A 25 -6.22 1.00 14.47
C ALA A 25 -6.68 -0.43 14.66
N TRP A 26 -7.85 -0.62 15.26
CA TRP A 26 -8.34 -1.98 15.45
C TRP A 26 -8.77 -2.61 14.14
N ALA A 27 -9.24 -1.82 13.18
CA ALA A 27 -9.60 -2.34 11.88
C ALA A 27 -8.37 -2.91 11.18
N LEU A 28 -7.23 -2.21 11.24
CA LEU A 28 -5.99 -2.71 10.68
C LEU A 28 -5.51 -3.97 11.39
N ALA A 29 -5.63 -3.99 12.72
CA ALA A 29 -5.19 -5.12 13.51
C ALA A 29 -6.03 -6.37 13.24
N SER A 30 -7.29 -6.22 12.84
CA SER A 30 -8.17 -7.34 12.56
C SER A 30 -8.06 -7.83 11.13
N LEU A 31 -7.36 -7.14 10.24
CA LEU A 31 -7.19 -7.57 8.86
C LEU A 31 -6.32 -8.83 8.80
N ARG A 32 -6.84 -9.85 8.15
CA ARG A 32 -6.12 -11.10 7.91
C ARG A 32 -5.59 -11.11 6.48
N ALA A 33 -4.61 -11.98 6.21
CA ALA A 33 -4.03 -12.09 4.89
C ALA A 33 -5.08 -12.31 3.78
N PRO A 34 -6.09 -13.21 3.96
CA PRO A 34 -7.11 -13.37 2.91
C PRO A 34 -7.95 -12.13 2.70
N GLU A 35 -8.17 -11.34 3.77
CA GLU A 35 -8.95 -10.11 3.67
C GLU A 35 -8.19 -9.03 2.89
N LEU A 36 -6.86 -8.98 3.06
CA LEU A 36 -6.05 -8.02 2.32
C LEU A 36 -6.22 -8.21 0.81
N TRP A 37 -6.24 -9.45 0.35
CA TRP A 37 -6.31 -9.74 -1.09
C TRP A 37 -7.67 -9.38 -1.68
N ASP A 38 -8.70 -9.27 -0.86
CA ASP A 38 -10.05 -8.93 -1.29
C ASP A 38 -10.34 -7.44 -1.24
N ILE A 39 -9.40 -6.62 -0.82
CA ILE A 39 -9.59 -5.19 -0.64
C ILE A 39 -9.08 -4.43 -1.87
N ALA A 40 -9.84 -3.43 -2.31
CA ALA A 40 -9.39 -2.48 -3.32
C ALA A 40 -8.80 -1.27 -2.60
N LEU A 41 -7.48 -1.11 -2.72
CA LEU A 41 -6.77 -0.01 -2.08
C LEU A 41 -6.73 1.20 -2.99
N THR A 42 -6.69 2.38 -2.37
CA THR A 42 -6.52 3.65 -3.06
C THR A 42 -5.25 4.31 -2.57
N ARG A 43 -4.42 4.75 -3.51
CA ARG A 43 -3.19 5.47 -3.21
C ARG A 43 -3.53 6.88 -2.73
N ALA A 44 -2.89 7.34 -1.65
CA ALA A 44 -3.03 8.70 -1.18
C ALA A 44 -2.50 9.66 -2.26
N SER A 45 -3.16 10.82 -2.39
CA SER A 45 -2.86 11.75 -3.48
C SER A 45 -1.49 12.41 -3.36
N ASP A 46 -0.88 12.40 -2.18
CA ASP A 46 0.41 13.01 -1.93
C ASP A 46 1.59 12.03 -2.05
N VAL A 47 1.32 10.79 -2.45
CA VAL A 47 2.38 9.80 -2.62
C VAL A 47 3.15 10.09 -3.91
N ARG A 48 4.48 10.03 -3.81
CA ARG A 48 5.38 10.21 -4.94
C ARG A 48 6.37 9.05 -4.96
N GLU A 49 6.82 8.70 -6.15
CA GLU A 49 7.81 7.63 -6.34
C GLU A 49 9.09 8.21 -6.89
N GLU A 50 10.22 7.82 -6.32
CA GLU A 50 11.54 8.19 -6.77
C GLU A 50 12.25 6.93 -7.26
N ARG A 51 12.86 7.00 -8.46
CA ARG A 51 13.56 5.86 -9.05
C ARG A 51 15.00 6.24 -9.32
N HIS A 52 15.92 5.38 -8.92
CA HIS A 52 17.35 5.57 -9.12
C HIS A 52 17.88 4.50 -10.06
N TYR A 53 18.60 4.92 -11.08
CA TYR A 53 19.12 4.02 -12.10
C TYR A 53 20.64 4.04 -12.10
N VAL A 54 21.24 2.88 -12.34
CA VAL A 54 22.64 2.82 -12.76
C VAL A 54 22.66 3.23 -14.23
N PRO A 55 23.56 4.15 -14.65
CA PRO A 55 23.61 4.56 -16.05
C PRO A 55 23.72 3.37 -16.99
N GLY A 56 22.84 3.36 -17.99
CA GLY A 56 22.81 2.29 -18.99
C GLY A 56 21.90 1.11 -18.61
N SER A 57 21.38 1.06 -17.40
CA SER A 57 20.46 0.00 -16.98
C SER A 57 19.01 0.38 -17.31
N PRO A 58 18.22 -0.54 -17.87
CA PRO A 58 16.80 -0.26 -18.13
C PRO A 58 15.94 -0.32 -16.87
N ASP A 59 16.41 -0.99 -15.81
CA ASP A 59 15.65 -1.18 -14.59
C ASP A 59 16.23 -0.35 -13.45
N PRO A 60 15.37 0.23 -12.59
CA PRO A 60 15.88 0.98 -11.46
C PRO A 60 16.53 0.05 -10.43
N GLU A 61 17.60 0.55 -9.81
CA GLU A 61 18.27 -0.18 -8.75
C GLU A 61 17.61 0.10 -7.39
N LEU A 62 16.90 1.22 -7.26
CA LEU A 62 16.28 1.63 -6.00
C LEU A 62 14.98 2.37 -6.30
N LEU A 63 13.92 2.00 -5.57
CA LEU A 63 12.62 2.64 -5.64
C LEU A 63 12.25 3.13 -4.25
N ILE A 64 11.84 4.39 -4.13
CA ILE A 64 11.47 4.98 -2.84
C ILE A 64 10.09 5.63 -2.98
N MET A 65 9.20 5.29 -2.04
CA MET A 65 7.89 5.95 -1.94
C MET A 65 7.99 7.07 -0.91
N HIS A 66 7.51 8.25 -1.26
CA HIS A 66 7.52 9.42 -0.39
C HIS A 66 6.11 9.89 -0.13
N GLN A 67 5.84 10.30 1.12
CA GLN A 67 4.65 11.07 1.44
C GLN A 67 4.97 12.54 1.29
N GLY A 68 4.14 13.27 0.55
CA GLY A 68 4.36 14.70 0.30
C GLY A 68 3.90 15.61 1.42
N GLY A 69 3.10 15.08 2.36
CA GLY A 69 2.57 15.87 3.47
C GLY A 69 2.84 15.20 4.80
N GLY A 70 2.34 15.81 5.87
CA GLY A 70 2.44 15.27 7.22
C GLY A 70 3.89 15.07 7.64
N LEU A 71 4.21 13.87 8.11
CA LEU A 71 5.55 13.53 8.59
C LEU A 71 6.55 13.31 7.46
N GLY A 72 6.07 13.24 6.22
CA GLY A 72 6.98 13.09 5.08
C GLY A 72 7.78 11.81 5.10
N ARG A 73 7.15 10.69 5.44
CA ARG A 73 7.84 9.40 5.50
C ARG A 73 8.33 8.97 4.13
N SER A 74 9.52 8.38 4.09
CA SER A 74 10.11 7.82 2.87
C SER A 74 10.44 6.36 3.12
N VAL A 75 10.07 5.49 2.17
CA VAL A 75 10.19 4.04 2.33
C VAL A 75 10.72 3.42 1.06
N PRO A 76 11.84 2.66 1.12
CA PRO A 76 12.26 1.89 -0.04
C PRO A 76 11.30 0.72 -0.27
N VAL A 77 11.02 0.43 -1.54
CA VAL A 77 10.08 -0.63 -1.90
C VAL A 77 10.65 -1.46 -3.05
N SER A 78 10.14 -2.68 -3.19
CA SER A 78 10.50 -3.54 -4.32
C SER A 78 9.71 -3.12 -5.56
N SER A 79 10.13 -3.65 -6.72
CA SER A 79 9.42 -3.43 -7.98
C SER A 79 7.98 -3.93 -7.91
N SER A 80 7.75 -5.07 -7.26
CA SER A 80 6.41 -5.61 -7.12
C SER A 80 5.53 -4.73 -6.26
N VAL A 81 6.06 -4.22 -5.15
CA VAL A 81 5.31 -3.29 -4.29
C VAL A 81 5.01 -2.01 -5.04
N SER A 82 5.99 -1.47 -5.77
CA SER A 82 5.78 -0.27 -6.58
C SER A 82 4.67 -0.48 -7.60
N ALA A 83 4.64 -1.63 -8.27
CA ALA A 83 3.60 -1.94 -9.24
C ALA A 83 2.21 -1.99 -8.58
N VAL A 84 2.11 -2.60 -7.41
CA VAL A 84 0.83 -2.67 -6.69
C VAL A 84 0.38 -1.27 -6.30
N VAL A 85 1.27 -0.46 -5.75
CA VAL A 85 0.93 0.91 -5.36
C VAL A 85 0.46 1.71 -6.58
N GLY A 86 1.18 1.58 -7.70
CA GLY A 86 0.83 2.30 -8.92
C GLY A 86 -0.55 1.93 -9.46
N ALA A 87 -0.98 0.69 -9.28
CA ALA A 87 -2.27 0.21 -9.75
C ALA A 87 -3.40 0.37 -8.73
N SER A 88 -3.10 0.90 -7.54
CA SER A 88 -4.08 1.02 -6.46
C SER A 88 -4.89 2.30 -6.62
N ASP A 89 -5.96 2.21 -7.40
CA ASP A 89 -6.83 3.34 -7.71
C ASP A 89 -8.25 3.14 -7.15
N GLY A 90 -8.46 2.12 -6.33
CA GLY A 90 -9.75 1.85 -5.72
C GLY A 90 -10.64 0.90 -6.51
N GLU A 91 -10.20 0.43 -7.67
CA GLU A 91 -11.04 -0.42 -8.52
C GLU A 91 -10.67 -1.90 -8.46
N LEU A 92 -9.38 -2.20 -8.55
CA LEU A 92 -8.92 -3.58 -8.51
C LEU A 92 -8.54 -3.97 -7.09
N THR A 93 -8.85 -5.22 -6.72
CA THR A 93 -8.40 -5.73 -5.42
C THR A 93 -6.90 -5.98 -5.44
N VAL A 94 -6.30 -6.03 -4.26
CA VAL A 94 -4.87 -6.36 -4.14
C VAL A 94 -4.58 -7.71 -4.78
N GLY A 95 -5.48 -8.69 -4.61
CA GLY A 95 -5.32 -10.00 -5.21
C GLY A 95 -5.30 -9.95 -6.74
N GLN A 96 -6.18 -9.15 -7.33
CA GLN A 96 -6.22 -8.98 -8.78
C GLN A 96 -4.95 -8.34 -9.31
N ILE A 97 -4.46 -7.30 -8.62
CA ILE A 97 -3.23 -6.63 -9.01
C ILE A 97 -2.04 -7.55 -8.88
N ALA A 98 -1.96 -8.30 -7.77
CA ALA A 98 -0.86 -9.25 -7.55
C ALA A 98 -0.83 -10.32 -8.63
N ALA A 99 -2.01 -10.81 -9.05
CA ALA A 99 -2.09 -11.79 -10.13
C ALA A 99 -1.58 -11.21 -11.45
N ALA A 100 -1.93 -9.95 -11.74
CA ALA A 100 -1.46 -9.28 -12.96
C ALA A 100 0.06 -9.08 -12.93
N VAL A 101 0.61 -8.68 -11.77
CA VAL A 101 2.06 -8.53 -11.62
C VAL A 101 2.76 -9.88 -11.86
N ALA A 102 2.21 -10.95 -11.31
CA ALA A 102 2.77 -12.29 -11.48
C ALA A 102 2.82 -12.67 -12.97
N MET A 103 1.73 -12.40 -13.70
CA MET A 103 1.69 -12.69 -15.13
C MET A 103 2.72 -11.88 -15.92
N LEU A 104 2.81 -10.58 -15.64
CA LEU A 104 3.70 -9.69 -16.39
C LEU A 104 5.17 -9.97 -16.10
N THR A 105 5.49 -10.45 -14.91
CA THR A 105 6.89 -10.69 -14.52
C THR A 105 7.28 -12.17 -14.65
N SER A 106 6.33 -13.03 -15.01
CA SER A 106 6.55 -14.48 -15.08
C SER A 106 7.00 -15.07 -13.75
N VAL A 107 6.52 -14.50 -12.66
CA VAL A 107 6.79 -14.98 -11.30
C VAL A 107 5.52 -15.64 -10.78
N ASP A 108 5.68 -16.67 -9.94
CA ASP A 108 4.55 -17.36 -9.33
C ASP A 108 3.72 -16.40 -8.49
N ALA A 109 2.40 -16.51 -8.59
CA ALA A 109 1.49 -15.61 -7.88
C ALA A 109 1.67 -15.69 -6.36
N ASP A 110 1.93 -16.87 -5.82
CA ASP A 110 2.16 -17.03 -4.39
C ASP A 110 3.44 -16.33 -3.95
N ASP A 111 4.47 -16.34 -4.79
CA ASP A 111 5.71 -15.64 -4.50
C ASP A 111 5.51 -14.13 -4.50
N VAL A 112 4.71 -13.61 -5.45
CA VAL A 112 4.38 -12.17 -5.47
C VAL A 112 3.63 -11.79 -4.19
N ARG A 113 2.64 -12.58 -3.81
CA ARG A 113 1.88 -12.32 -2.58
C ARG A 113 2.77 -12.34 -1.36
N ALA A 114 3.66 -13.32 -1.26
CA ALA A 114 4.60 -13.41 -0.14
C ALA A 114 5.50 -12.18 -0.06
N GLU A 115 5.92 -11.68 -1.21
CA GLU A 115 6.81 -10.51 -1.27
C GLU A 115 6.11 -9.23 -0.85
N VAL A 116 4.85 -9.03 -1.26
CA VAL A 116 4.20 -7.72 -1.10
C VAL A 116 3.36 -7.62 0.17
N GLU A 117 3.02 -8.72 0.82
CA GLU A 117 2.05 -8.69 1.93
C GLU A 117 2.49 -7.77 3.07
N ALA A 118 3.66 -8.01 3.65
CA ALA A 118 4.12 -7.21 4.79
C ALA A 118 4.37 -5.75 4.41
N PRO A 119 5.03 -5.45 3.27
CA PRO A 119 5.19 -4.06 2.86
C PRO A 119 3.86 -3.34 2.63
N LEU A 120 2.86 -3.98 2.05
CA LEU A 120 1.56 -3.35 1.83
C LEU A 120 0.87 -3.04 3.14
N ARG A 121 0.95 -3.93 4.12
CA ARG A 121 0.37 -3.67 5.44
C ARG A 121 1.04 -2.48 6.11
N ASP A 122 2.36 -2.34 5.95
CA ASP A 122 3.08 -1.18 6.46
C ASP A 122 2.63 0.11 5.76
N LEU A 123 2.48 0.07 4.44
CA LEU A 123 2.04 1.25 3.68
C LEU A 123 0.62 1.67 4.07
N ILE A 124 -0.26 0.70 4.35
CA ILE A 124 -1.60 1.00 4.87
C ILE A 124 -1.49 1.65 6.24
N ARG A 125 -0.67 1.08 7.12
CA ARG A 125 -0.49 1.61 8.49
C ARG A 125 0.03 3.03 8.48
N TRP A 126 0.89 3.35 7.51
CA TRP A 126 1.53 4.67 7.43
C TRP A 126 0.74 5.65 6.57
N GLY A 127 -0.39 5.25 6.01
CA GLY A 127 -1.26 6.16 5.27
C GLY A 127 -0.89 6.39 3.81
N PHE A 128 0.02 5.60 3.24
CA PHE A 128 0.30 5.67 1.80
C PHE A 128 -0.87 5.10 0.98
N LEU A 129 -1.56 4.11 1.55
CA LEU A 129 -2.68 3.41 0.92
C LEU A 129 -3.84 3.38 1.90
N THR A 130 -5.07 3.48 1.39
CA THR A 130 -6.29 3.45 2.19
C THR A 130 -7.31 2.51 1.55
N TYR A 131 -8.34 2.15 2.33
CA TYR A 131 -9.42 1.30 1.84
C TYR A 131 -10.77 1.72 2.42
#